data_86f54a4179bc883bf7c742883475ad22
#
_entry.id   86f54a4179bc883bf7c742883475ad22
#
_cell.length_a   1.000
_cell.length_b   1.000
_cell.length_c   1.000
_cell.angle_alpha   90.00
_cell.angle_beta   90.00
_cell.angle_gamma   90.00
#
_symmetry.space_group_name_H-M   'P 1'
#
loop_
_entity.id
_entity.type
_entity.pdbx_description
1 polymer ?
#
loop_
_entity_poly.entity_id
_entity_poly.type
_entity_poly.pdbx_seq_one_letter_code
_entity_poly.pdbx_strand_id
1 'polypeptide(L)'
;TKYVWPKYSQVIVRDYVSGAMENTTATIHGEFLQQHSRDLLDENYEDVISHELFHQWFGDLVTTESWSNIPLNESFATYGEYLWREYKYGRDDADHAGLNDLNTYLDEAGYKQVDLIRFNYDTREDMFDSHSYAKGGRVLHMLRKYLGDEAFFAGLKKYLEDNKFSSVEMHNLRLAFEAVTGEDLNWFFNQWFF
;
A
#
# COMPACT_ATOMS: atom_id res chain seq x y z
N THR A 1 -3.68 7.44 -12.63
CA THR A 1 -4.66 6.63 -13.41
C THR A 1 -6.06 6.96 -12.91
N LYS A 2 -7.02 7.13 -13.81
CA LYS A 2 -8.42 7.38 -13.43
C LYS A 2 -9.01 6.16 -12.73
N TYR A 3 -9.99 6.41 -11.85
CA TYR A 3 -10.83 5.35 -11.30
C TYR A 3 -11.61 4.67 -12.41
N VAL A 4 -11.48 3.37 -12.55
CA VAL A 4 -12.00 2.62 -13.70
C VAL A 4 -13.34 1.92 -13.41
N TRP A 5 -13.70 1.80 -12.15
CA TRP A 5 -14.89 1.09 -11.72
C TRP A 5 -16.14 1.98 -11.84
N PRO A 6 -17.33 1.41 -12.01
CA PRO A 6 -18.55 2.19 -12.23
C PRO A 6 -19.09 2.87 -10.96
N LYS A 7 -18.67 2.41 -9.79
CA LYS A 7 -19.07 2.96 -8.47
C LYS A 7 -18.01 2.70 -7.42
N TYR A 8 -18.11 3.38 -6.29
CA TYR A 8 -17.43 3.05 -5.05
C TYR A 8 -18.44 3.11 -3.91
N SER A 9 -18.54 2.05 -3.13
CA SER A 9 -19.39 1.95 -1.95
C SER A 9 -18.55 1.56 -0.74
N GLN A 10 -18.94 2.05 0.42
CA GLN A 10 -18.40 1.63 1.71
C GLN A 10 -19.51 0.96 2.50
N VAL A 11 -19.24 -0.22 3.03
CA VAL A 11 -20.21 -1.05 3.76
C VAL A 11 -19.69 -1.27 5.17
N ILE A 12 -20.40 -0.77 6.17
CA ILE A 12 -20.06 -0.99 7.57
C ILE A 12 -20.73 -2.27 8.05
N VAL A 13 -19.96 -3.17 8.64
CA VAL A 13 -20.47 -4.44 9.17
C VAL A 13 -20.03 -4.63 10.62
N ARG A 14 -20.86 -5.33 11.40
CA ARG A 14 -20.56 -5.68 12.79
C ARG A 14 -19.65 -6.91 12.86
N ASP A 15 -18.88 -6.97 13.93
CA ASP A 15 -18.03 -8.13 14.25
C ASP A 15 -17.12 -8.54 13.07
N TYR A 16 -16.63 -7.56 12.28
CA TYR A 16 -15.76 -7.85 11.18
C TYR A 16 -14.35 -8.16 11.66
N VAL A 17 -13.88 -9.37 11.38
CA VAL A 17 -12.68 -9.95 11.98
C VAL A 17 -11.36 -9.34 11.49
N SER A 18 -11.34 -8.71 10.31
CA SER A 18 -10.12 -8.23 9.64
C SER A 18 -9.99 -6.70 9.63
N GLY A 19 -10.84 -5.99 10.36
CA GLY A 19 -10.84 -4.53 10.36
C GLY A 19 -11.49 -3.93 9.12
N ALA A 20 -10.91 -4.14 7.94
CA ALA A 20 -11.47 -3.72 6.65
C ALA A 20 -11.10 -4.71 5.53
N MET A 21 -11.67 -4.52 4.34
CA MET A 21 -11.42 -5.35 3.15
C MET A 21 -11.78 -4.58 1.88
N GLU A 22 -10.89 -4.63 0.94
CA GLU A 22 -10.91 -3.86 -0.30
C GLU A 22 -11.88 -4.36 -1.38
N ASN A 23 -12.88 -5.16 -1.07
CA ASN A 23 -13.75 -5.75 -2.11
C ASN A 23 -14.06 -4.76 -3.23
N THR A 24 -13.75 -5.15 -4.44
CA THR A 24 -13.84 -4.30 -5.63
C THR A 24 -15.18 -3.56 -5.71
N THR A 25 -15.15 -2.25 -5.74
CA THR A 25 -16.31 -1.33 -5.77
C THR A 25 -17.17 -1.27 -4.51
N ALA A 26 -16.88 -2.08 -3.48
CA ALA A 26 -17.69 -2.14 -2.25
C ALA A 26 -16.84 -2.55 -1.05
N THR A 27 -15.94 -1.67 -0.61
CA THR A 27 -15.08 -1.93 0.54
C THR A 27 -15.90 -2.19 1.80
N ILE A 28 -15.47 -3.18 2.57
CA ILE A 28 -16.06 -3.50 3.86
C ILE A 28 -15.21 -2.89 4.95
N HIS A 29 -15.87 -2.32 5.95
CA HIS A 29 -15.22 -1.78 7.14
C HIS A 29 -15.91 -2.29 8.40
N GLY A 30 -15.14 -2.46 9.46
CA GLY A 30 -15.68 -2.76 10.78
C GLY A 30 -16.52 -1.60 11.35
N GLU A 31 -17.32 -1.90 12.34
CA GLU A 31 -18.23 -0.94 12.97
C GLU A 31 -17.54 0.26 13.65
N PHE A 32 -16.23 0.19 13.88
CA PHE A 32 -15.44 1.31 14.43
C PHE A 32 -15.46 2.55 13.53
N LEU A 33 -15.71 2.40 12.22
CA LEU A 33 -15.89 3.54 11.32
C LEU A 33 -17.19 4.30 11.53
N GLN A 34 -18.13 3.71 12.29
CA GLN A 34 -19.42 4.36 12.57
C GLN A 34 -19.30 5.29 13.79
N GLN A 35 -18.85 6.50 13.55
CA GLN A 35 -18.54 7.48 14.57
C GLN A 35 -19.58 8.61 14.63
N HIS A 36 -19.80 9.13 15.81
CA HIS A 36 -20.50 10.41 15.98
C HIS A 36 -19.55 11.58 15.71
N SER A 37 -20.10 12.74 15.41
CA SER A 37 -19.31 13.96 15.14
C SER A 37 -18.36 14.36 16.28
N ARG A 38 -18.65 13.95 17.52
CA ARG A 38 -17.78 14.20 18.67
C ARG A 38 -16.58 13.25 18.72
N ASP A 39 -16.77 12.01 18.30
CA ASP A 39 -15.70 11.00 18.27
C ASP A 39 -14.61 11.40 17.28
N LEU A 40 -14.99 12.07 16.18
CA LEU A 40 -14.07 12.60 15.17
C LEU A 40 -13.13 13.72 15.69
N LEU A 41 -13.36 14.25 16.92
CA LEU A 41 -12.44 15.19 17.55
C LEU A 41 -11.23 14.50 18.17
N ASP A 42 -11.39 13.23 18.55
CA ASP A 42 -10.35 12.44 19.19
C ASP A 42 -9.62 11.57 18.15
N GLU A 43 -10.36 10.91 17.27
CA GLU A 43 -9.80 10.02 16.27
C GLU A 43 -10.71 9.97 15.02
N ASN A 44 -10.09 9.90 13.86
CA ASN A 44 -10.76 9.54 12.62
C ASN A 44 -10.03 8.37 11.97
N TYR A 45 -10.74 7.57 11.23
CA TYR A 45 -10.17 6.39 10.55
C TYR A 45 -9.97 6.64 9.05
N GLU A 46 -9.57 7.86 8.70
CA GLU A 46 -9.31 8.23 7.31
C GLU A 46 -8.18 7.40 6.69
N ASP A 47 -7.23 6.97 7.50
CA ASP A 47 -6.13 6.12 7.07
C ASP A 47 -6.68 4.79 6.54
N VAL A 48 -7.55 4.13 7.31
CA VAL A 48 -8.21 2.89 6.88
C VAL A 48 -9.04 3.12 5.60
N ILE A 49 -9.78 4.23 5.53
CA ILE A 49 -10.59 4.55 4.35
C ILE A 49 -9.70 4.76 3.11
N SER A 50 -8.59 5.48 3.25
CA SER A 50 -7.66 5.73 2.15
C SER A 50 -6.90 4.48 1.75
N HIS A 51 -6.56 3.61 2.69
CA HIS A 51 -5.97 2.29 2.47
C HIS A 51 -6.86 1.45 1.55
N GLU A 52 -8.11 1.22 1.97
CA GLU A 52 -9.07 0.42 1.20
C GLU A 52 -9.43 1.05 -0.14
N LEU A 53 -9.46 2.37 -0.23
CA LEU A 53 -9.66 3.05 -1.51
C LEU A 53 -8.47 2.85 -2.44
N PHE A 54 -7.24 2.87 -1.93
CA PHE A 54 -6.03 2.72 -2.74
C PHE A 54 -5.92 1.33 -3.35
N HIS A 55 -6.41 0.33 -2.68
CA HIS A 55 -6.52 -1.04 -3.18
C HIS A 55 -7.37 -1.15 -4.45
N GLN A 56 -8.29 -0.22 -4.73
CA GLN A 56 -9.08 -0.24 -5.97
C GLN A 56 -8.20 -0.14 -7.23
N TRP A 57 -6.95 0.32 -7.09
CA TRP A 57 -5.91 0.29 -8.12
C TRP A 57 -4.85 -0.78 -7.83
N PHE A 58 -4.34 -0.83 -6.61
CA PHE A 58 -3.26 -1.74 -6.19
C PHE A 58 -3.85 -2.90 -5.37
N GLY A 59 -4.29 -3.92 -6.06
CA GLY A 59 -5.00 -5.09 -5.54
C GLY A 59 -6.13 -5.51 -6.47
N ASP A 60 -7.03 -4.59 -6.80
CA ASP A 60 -8.21 -4.88 -7.62
C ASP A 60 -7.95 -4.68 -9.12
N LEU A 61 -7.43 -3.53 -9.54
CA LEU A 61 -7.13 -3.28 -10.95
C LEU A 61 -5.92 -4.07 -11.43
N VAL A 62 -4.90 -4.14 -10.60
CA VAL A 62 -3.69 -4.93 -10.77
C VAL A 62 -3.53 -5.78 -9.52
N THR A 63 -3.57 -7.10 -9.67
CA THR A 63 -3.58 -8.05 -8.55
C THR A 63 -2.23 -8.77 -8.47
N THR A 64 -1.77 -9.09 -7.27
CA THR A 64 -0.58 -9.92 -7.09
C THR A 64 -0.81 -11.35 -7.63
N GLU A 65 0.22 -11.92 -8.25
CA GLU A 65 0.18 -13.27 -8.80
C GLU A 65 0.11 -14.33 -7.69
N SER A 66 0.75 -14.05 -6.55
CA SER A 66 0.79 -14.94 -5.39
C SER A 66 0.94 -14.15 -4.09
N TRP A 67 0.71 -14.81 -2.95
CA TRP A 67 0.93 -14.22 -1.63
C TRP A 67 2.37 -13.74 -1.43
N SER A 68 3.34 -14.32 -2.13
CA SER A 68 4.73 -13.87 -2.12
C SER A 68 4.89 -12.40 -2.53
N ASN A 69 4.02 -11.92 -3.40
CA ASN A 69 4.04 -10.56 -3.94
C ASN A 69 3.02 -9.63 -3.26
N ILE A 70 2.43 -10.02 -2.12
CA ILE A 70 1.41 -9.22 -1.43
C ILE A 70 1.83 -7.78 -1.11
N PRO A 71 3.12 -7.44 -0.94
CA PRO A 71 3.56 -6.05 -0.84
C PRO A 71 3.14 -5.16 -2.02
N LEU A 72 2.86 -5.72 -3.20
CA LEU A 72 2.29 -4.95 -4.33
C LEU A 72 0.86 -4.45 -4.05
N ASN A 73 0.15 -5.07 -3.14
CA ASN A 73 -1.14 -4.62 -2.64
C ASN A 73 -0.94 -3.76 -1.37
N GLU A 74 -0.45 -4.39 -0.30
CA GLU A 74 -0.45 -3.82 1.05
C GLU A 74 0.52 -2.65 1.25
N SER A 75 1.74 -2.76 0.70
CA SER A 75 2.69 -1.64 0.81
C SER A 75 2.18 -0.39 0.08
N PHE A 76 1.48 -0.59 -1.04
CA PHE A 76 0.88 0.51 -1.79
C PHE A 76 -0.33 1.11 -1.08
N ALA A 77 -1.18 0.30 -0.48
CA ALA A 77 -2.31 0.78 0.29
C ALA A 77 -1.86 1.57 1.53
N THR A 78 -0.87 1.06 2.26
CA THR A 78 -0.22 1.79 3.36
C THR A 78 0.42 3.10 2.89
N TYR A 79 1.07 3.08 1.73
CA TYR A 79 1.60 4.32 1.17
C TYR A 79 0.50 5.27 0.69
N GLY A 80 -0.66 4.75 0.34
CA GLY A 80 -1.88 5.52 0.06
C GLY A 80 -2.35 6.36 1.25
N GLU A 81 -2.22 5.83 2.48
CA GLU A 81 -2.46 6.56 3.71
C GLU A 81 -1.53 7.78 3.85
N TYR A 82 -0.22 7.58 3.63
CA TYR A 82 0.75 8.66 3.60
C TYR A 82 0.38 9.73 2.55
N LEU A 83 0.03 9.32 1.34
CA LEU A 83 -0.33 10.24 0.25
C LEU A 83 -1.62 11.02 0.55
N TRP A 84 -2.59 10.39 1.21
CA TRP A 84 -3.80 11.05 1.67
C TRP A 84 -3.50 12.12 2.72
N ARG A 85 -2.67 11.80 3.71
CA ARG A 85 -2.25 12.75 4.75
C ARG A 85 -1.46 13.91 4.15
N GLU A 86 -0.52 13.63 3.23
CA GLU A 86 0.25 14.66 2.53
C GLU A 86 -0.68 15.63 1.77
N TYR A 87 -1.70 15.11 1.11
CA TYR A 87 -2.68 15.89 0.38
C TYR A 87 -3.59 16.73 1.31
N LYS A 88 -4.09 16.12 2.37
CA LYS A 88 -5.13 16.75 3.20
C LYS A 88 -4.56 17.63 4.31
N TYR A 89 -3.53 17.17 4.97
CA TYR A 89 -2.99 17.80 6.18
C TYR A 89 -1.60 18.41 5.97
N GLY A 90 -0.96 18.09 4.87
CA GLY A 90 0.36 18.57 4.53
C GLY A 90 1.47 17.60 4.90
N ARG A 91 2.68 17.99 4.50
CA ARG A 91 3.84 17.11 4.55
C ARG A 91 4.25 16.71 5.95
N ASP A 92 4.23 17.65 6.89
CA ASP A 92 4.66 17.39 8.27
C ASP A 92 3.80 16.32 8.95
N ASP A 93 2.48 16.34 8.70
CA ASP A 93 1.56 15.31 9.19
C ASP A 93 1.84 13.94 8.55
N ALA A 94 2.01 13.91 7.23
CA ALA A 94 2.37 12.68 6.53
C ALA A 94 3.72 12.11 6.98
N ASP A 95 4.72 12.96 7.17
CA ASP A 95 6.05 12.56 7.64
C ASP A 95 5.99 12.01 9.08
N HIS A 96 5.10 12.57 9.93
CA HIS A 96 4.85 12.03 11.27
C HIS A 96 4.22 10.63 11.20
N ALA A 97 3.20 10.43 10.36
CA ALA A 97 2.62 9.11 10.13
C ALA A 97 3.68 8.11 9.60
N GLY A 98 4.48 8.54 8.64
CA GLY A 98 5.58 7.72 8.13
C GLY A 98 6.65 7.39 9.17
N LEU A 99 6.86 8.23 10.19
CA LEU A 99 7.71 7.90 11.33
C LEU A 99 7.07 6.81 12.21
N ASN A 100 5.76 6.83 12.38
CA ASN A 100 5.05 5.78 13.10
C ASN A 100 5.15 4.43 12.36
N ASP A 101 5.00 4.42 11.03
CA ASP A 101 5.25 3.21 10.22
C ASP A 101 6.67 2.69 10.41
N LEU A 102 7.66 3.57 10.38
CA LEU A 102 9.05 3.18 10.61
C LEU A 102 9.23 2.53 11.99
N ASN A 103 8.66 3.11 13.04
CA ASN A 103 8.73 2.56 14.39
C ASN A 103 8.02 1.20 14.47
N THR A 104 6.84 1.06 13.87
CA THR A 104 6.09 -0.21 13.79
C THR A 104 6.94 -1.31 13.12
N TYR A 105 7.60 -0.98 12.02
CA TYR A 105 8.52 -1.92 11.38
C TYR A 105 9.73 -2.25 12.26
N LEU A 106 10.36 -1.26 12.91
CA LEU A 106 11.54 -1.49 13.74
C LEU A 106 11.22 -2.34 14.98
N ASP A 107 10.04 -2.19 15.55
CA ASP A 107 9.58 -3.02 16.66
C ASP A 107 9.46 -4.49 16.22
N GLU A 108 8.87 -4.76 15.06
CA GLU A 108 8.81 -6.12 14.52
C GLU A 108 10.20 -6.64 14.12
N ALA A 109 11.03 -5.82 13.51
CA ALA A 109 12.39 -6.18 13.09
C ALA A 109 13.30 -6.59 14.25
N GLY A 110 12.95 -6.23 15.48
CA GLY A 110 13.64 -6.66 16.70
C GLY A 110 13.54 -8.18 16.96
N TYR A 111 12.54 -8.85 16.41
CA TYR A 111 12.33 -10.30 16.59
C TYR A 111 12.03 -11.07 15.29
N LYS A 112 11.66 -10.39 14.22
CA LYS A 112 11.39 -10.98 12.90
C LYS A 112 12.09 -10.16 11.82
N GLN A 113 12.96 -10.79 11.04
CA GLN A 113 13.64 -10.15 9.91
C GLN A 113 13.44 -11.00 8.68
N VAL A 114 12.67 -10.49 7.72
CA VAL A 114 12.33 -11.17 6.47
C VAL A 114 12.36 -10.19 5.31
N ASP A 115 12.48 -10.73 4.10
CA ASP A 115 12.36 -9.95 2.88
C ASP A 115 10.89 -9.54 2.63
N LEU A 116 10.67 -8.52 1.84
CA LEU A 116 9.31 -8.14 1.43
C LEU A 116 8.72 -9.18 0.48
N ILE A 117 9.49 -9.60 -0.51
CA ILE A 117 9.11 -10.67 -1.42
C ILE A 117 9.73 -11.97 -0.93
N ARG A 118 8.89 -12.89 -0.49
CA ARG A 118 9.34 -14.17 0.07
C ARG A 118 8.43 -15.32 -0.34
N PHE A 119 9.05 -16.40 -0.75
CA PHE A 119 8.37 -17.61 -1.22
C PHE A 119 8.33 -18.72 -0.16
N ASN A 120 9.05 -18.51 0.93
CA ASN A 120 9.13 -19.46 2.05
C ASN A 120 8.25 -18.96 3.19
N TYR A 121 6.95 -19.26 3.13
CA TYR A 121 5.97 -19.00 4.18
C TYR A 121 5.13 -20.26 4.40
N ASP A 122 4.70 -20.51 5.62
CA ASP A 122 3.89 -21.70 5.96
C ASP A 122 2.41 -21.48 5.63
N THR A 123 1.91 -20.29 5.92
CA THR A 123 0.53 -19.89 5.64
C THR A 123 0.49 -18.48 5.03
N ARG A 124 -0.59 -18.13 4.35
CA ARG A 124 -0.74 -16.78 3.81
C ARG A 124 -0.68 -15.70 4.90
N GLU A 125 -1.15 -16.00 6.10
CA GLU A 125 -1.17 -15.09 7.25
C GLU A 125 0.25 -14.63 7.63
N ASP A 126 1.29 -15.42 7.34
CA ASP A 126 2.69 -15.06 7.58
C ASP A 126 3.14 -13.84 6.74
N MET A 127 2.41 -13.56 5.67
CA MET A 127 2.69 -12.44 4.77
C MET A 127 2.05 -11.12 5.22
N PHE A 128 1.09 -11.16 6.15
CA PHE A 128 0.39 -9.98 6.68
C PHE A 128 1.09 -9.49 7.95
N ASP A 129 2.19 -8.78 7.78
CA ASP A 129 3.08 -8.31 8.84
C ASP A 129 3.57 -6.88 8.60
N SER A 130 4.27 -6.31 9.59
CA SER A 130 4.80 -4.94 9.47
C SER A 130 5.85 -4.78 8.35
N HIS A 131 6.40 -5.89 7.84
CA HIS A 131 7.26 -5.84 6.66
C HIS A 131 6.44 -5.55 5.41
N SER A 132 5.37 -6.29 5.17
CA SER A 132 4.52 -6.12 3.99
C SER A 132 3.78 -4.79 3.98
N TYR A 133 3.42 -4.27 5.15
CA TYR A 133 2.71 -2.99 5.32
C TYR A 133 3.67 -1.82 5.52
N ALA A 134 4.17 -1.65 6.73
CA ALA A 134 4.92 -0.49 7.17
C ALA A 134 6.29 -0.35 6.46
N LYS A 135 7.13 -1.40 6.48
CA LYS A 135 8.42 -1.38 5.75
C LYS A 135 8.20 -1.13 4.27
N GLY A 136 7.25 -1.84 3.66
CA GLY A 136 6.95 -1.69 2.24
C GLY A 136 6.54 -0.27 1.87
N GLY A 137 5.65 0.35 2.64
CA GLY A 137 5.27 1.76 2.48
C GLY A 137 6.46 2.71 2.58
N ARG A 138 7.38 2.46 3.54
CA ARG A 138 8.61 3.26 3.69
C ARG A 138 9.60 3.05 2.54
N VAL A 139 9.70 1.84 2.00
CA VAL A 139 10.53 1.55 0.81
C VAL A 139 9.98 2.27 -0.41
N LEU A 140 8.67 2.30 -0.61
CA LEU A 140 8.03 3.07 -1.69
C LEU A 140 8.29 4.58 -1.53
N HIS A 141 8.23 5.10 -0.31
CA HIS A 141 8.58 6.50 -0.05
C HIS A 141 10.05 6.78 -0.38
N MET A 142 10.95 5.89 -0.01
CA MET A 142 12.38 6.00 -0.33
C MET A 142 12.60 5.98 -1.85
N LEU A 143 11.91 5.12 -2.59
CA LEU A 143 11.97 5.09 -4.06
C LEU A 143 11.48 6.42 -4.66
N ARG A 144 10.38 6.99 -4.12
CA ARG A 144 9.89 8.32 -4.51
C ARG A 144 10.94 9.41 -4.28
N LYS A 145 11.64 9.34 -3.14
CA LYS A 145 12.70 10.31 -2.82
C LYS A 145 13.92 10.17 -3.73
N TYR A 146 14.24 8.97 -4.12
CA TYR A 146 15.35 8.70 -5.04
C TYR A 146 15.04 9.18 -6.46
N LEU A 147 13.85 8.85 -6.99
CA LEU A 147 13.45 9.17 -8.38
C LEU A 147 12.90 10.59 -8.56
N GLY A 148 12.40 11.19 -7.49
CA GLY A 148 11.58 12.40 -7.55
C GLY A 148 10.12 12.13 -7.89
N ASP A 149 9.26 13.09 -7.57
CA ASP A 149 7.81 12.95 -7.67
C ASP A 149 7.34 12.66 -9.09
N GLU A 150 7.87 13.36 -10.08
CA GLU A 150 7.45 13.24 -11.48
C GLU A 150 7.68 11.81 -12.00
N ALA A 151 8.89 11.29 -11.86
CA ALA A 151 9.25 9.96 -12.32
C ALA A 151 8.54 8.87 -11.51
N PHE A 152 8.40 9.06 -10.19
CA PHE A 152 7.70 8.11 -9.32
C PHE A 152 6.24 7.95 -9.74
N PHE A 153 5.47 9.03 -9.85
CA PHE A 153 4.06 8.95 -10.22
C PHE A 153 3.85 8.55 -11.69
N ALA A 154 4.78 8.89 -12.59
CA ALA A 154 4.75 8.39 -13.96
C ALA A 154 5.00 6.86 -14.02
N GLY A 155 5.93 6.35 -13.22
CA GLY A 155 6.19 4.91 -13.07
C GLY A 155 4.98 4.15 -12.54
N LEU A 156 4.33 4.65 -11.49
CA LEU A 156 3.09 4.06 -10.96
C LEU A 156 1.96 4.06 -12.00
N LYS A 157 1.80 5.17 -12.71
CA LYS A 157 0.81 5.25 -13.79
C LYS A 157 1.08 4.21 -14.86
N LYS A 158 2.33 4.09 -15.31
CA LYS A 158 2.73 3.11 -16.31
C LYS A 158 2.48 1.68 -15.82
N TYR A 159 2.88 1.36 -14.59
CA TYR A 159 2.63 0.06 -13.98
C TYR A 159 1.15 -0.33 -14.02
N LEU A 160 0.26 0.57 -13.61
CA LEU A 160 -1.19 0.34 -13.60
C LEU A 160 -1.77 0.21 -15.01
N GLU A 161 -1.32 1.05 -15.96
CA GLU A 161 -1.83 1.05 -17.33
C GLU A 161 -1.39 -0.19 -18.12
N ASP A 162 -0.16 -0.62 -17.95
CA ASP A 162 0.39 -1.78 -18.65
C ASP A 162 -0.17 -3.11 -18.12
N ASN A 163 -0.52 -3.16 -16.82
CA ASN A 163 -0.88 -4.40 -16.13
C ASN A 163 -2.35 -4.46 -15.67
N LYS A 164 -3.19 -3.50 -16.10
CA LYS A 164 -4.62 -3.49 -15.69
C LYS A 164 -5.31 -4.81 -16.02
N PHE A 165 -6.11 -5.31 -15.06
CA PHE A 165 -6.85 -6.55 -15.14
C PHE A 165 -5.98 -7.81 -15.32
N SER A 166 -4.75 -7.76 -14.82
CA SER A 166 -3.84 -8.90 -14.83
C SER A 166 -3.21 -9.13 -13.46
N SER A 167 -2.58 -10.28 -13.30
CA SER A 167 -1.75 -10.63 -12.16
C SER A 167 -0.30 -10.27 -12.43
N VAL A 168 0.42 -9.82 -11.39
CA VAL A 168 1.77 -9.28 -11.49
C VAL A 168 2.68 -9.77 -10.37
N GLU A 169 3.97 -9.71 -10.65
CA GLU A 169 5.05 -9.87 -9.70
C GLU A 169 5.80 -8.53 -9.48
N MET A 170 6.66 -8.46 -8.47
CA MET A 170 7.46 -7.27 -8.17
C MET A 170 8.30 -6.78 -9.38
N HIS A 171 8.70 -7.70 -10.25
CA HIS A 171 9.45 -7.34 -11.47
C HIS A 171 8.64 -6.46 -12.44
N ASN A 172 7.31 -6.61 -12.48
CA ASN A 172 6.47 -5.75 -13.33
C ASN A 172 6.54 -4.29 -12.87
N LEU A 173 6.57 -4.06 -11.55
CA LEU A 173 6.73 -2.71 -10.98
C LEU A 173 8.10 -2.14 -11.35
N ARG A 174 9.19 -2.90 -11.14
CA ARG A 174 10.54 -2.48 -11.50
C ARG A 174 10.64 -2.07 -12.96
N LEU A 175 10.17 -2.92 -13.87
CA LEU A 175 10.23 -2.67 -15.31
C LEU A 175 9.44 -1.41 -15.71
N ALA A 176 8.33 -1.13 -15.05
CA ALA A 176 7.58 0.10 -15.31
C ALA A 176 8.36 1.36 -14.90
N PHE A 177 9.06 1.34 -13.78
CA PHE A 177 9.94 2.44 -13.35
C PHE A 177 11.16 2.58 -14.26
N GLU A 178 11.83 1.48 -14.62
CA GLU A 178 12.97 1.50 -15.55
C GLU A 178 12.57 2.05 -16.93
N ALA A 179 11.39 1.70 -17.42
CA ALA A 179 10.90 2.23 -18.68
C ALA A 179 10.62 3.74 -18.67
N VAL A 180 10.29 4.31 -17.53
CA VAL A 180 10.04 5.75 -17.36
C VAL A 180 11.34 6.51 -17.17
N THR A 181 12.25 5.98 -16.35
CA THR A 181 13.46 6.69 -15.93
C THR A 181 14.65 6.44 -16.87
N GLY A 182 14.67 5.29 -17.54
CA GLY A 182 15.84 4.82 -18.29
C GLY A 182 16.98 4.31 -17.38
N GLU A 183 16.76 4.23 -16.06
CA GLU A 183 17.75 3.76 -15.09
C GLU A 183 17.58 2.27 -14.82
N ASP A 184 18.69 1.56 -14.56
CA ASP A 184 18.66 0.20 -14.01
C ASP A 184 18.39 0.25 -12.52
N LEU A 185 17.22 -0.23 -12.11
CA LEU A 185 16.79 -0.27 -10.71
C LEU A 185 16.93 -1.65 -10.06
N ASN A 186 17.56 -2.61 -10.73
CA ASN A 186 17.80 -3.94 -10.16
C ASN A 186 18.44 -3.87 -8.77
N TRP A 187 19.45 -3.02 -8.60
CA TRP A 187 20.13 -2.84 -7.31
C TRP A 187 19.17 -2.44 -6.18
N PHE A 188 18.22 -1.50 -6.47
CA PHE A 188 17.26 -1.02 -5.47
C PHE A 188 16.28 -2.14 -5.10
N PHE A 189 15.69 -2.79 -6.11
CA PHE A 189 14.70 -3.85 -5.88
C PHE A 189 15.34 -5.06 -5.20
N ASN A 190 16.54 -5.47 -5.60
CA ASN A 190 17.26 -6.58 -4.96
C ASN A 190 17.65 -6.27 -3.50
N GLN A 191 17.93 -5.03 -3.18
CA GLN A 191 18.32 -4.65 -1.81
C GLN A 191 17.12 -4.52 -0.87
N TRP A 192 15.97 -4.07 -1.38
CA TRP A 192 14.88 -3.64 -0.52
C TRP A 192 13.64 -4.53 -0.57
N PHE A 193 13.46 -5.28 -1.64
CA PHE A 193 12.31 -6.18 -1.79
C PHE A 193 12.68 -7.67 -1.72
N PHE A 194 13.88 -8.06 -2.21
CA PHE A 194 14.34 -9.45 -2.28
C PHE A 194 15.43 -9.81 -1.28
#